data_c20d5dd297286c9a995d4485bdadd527
#
_entry.id   c20d5dd297286c9a995d4485bdadd527
#
_cell.length_a   1.000
_cell.length_b   1.000
_cell.length_c   1.000
_cell.angle_alpha   90.00
_cell.angle_beta   90.00
_cell.angle_gamma   90.00
#
_symmetry.space_group_name_H-M   'P 1'
#
loop_
_entity.id
_entity.type
_entity.pdbx_description
1 polymer ?
#
loop_
_entity_poly.entity_id
_entity_poly.type
_entity_poly.pdbx_seq_one_letter_code
_entity_poly.pdbx_strand_id
1 'polypeptide(L)'
;WWGHDTLPKLNYEESQKLYEYIMRIGEKWVSPPFNADGWRLDVAADLGYTEEFNHKFWHDFRKRVKKANPEAIILAEHYGDAKAWLLGEQWDTVMNYDAFMEPITWFLTGVEKYSDEFRGDLLGNPDAFAGALRHHMSRFNQNSLEVAMNELSNHDHSRFLTRTNKKVGRLH
;
A
#
# COMPACT_ATOMS: atom_id res chain seq x y z
N TRP A 1 16.96 9.71 0.76
CA TRP A 1 15.51 9.70 0.67
C TRP A 1 14.90 9.96 2.05
N TRP A 2 13.90 10.79 2.17
CA TRP A 2 13.30 11.24 3.42
C TRP A 2 14.31 11.83 4.43
N GLY A 3 15.40 12.44 3.93
CA GLY A 3 16.46 13.02 4.75
C GLY A 3 17.47 12.01 5.33
N HIS A 4 17.44 10.75 4.90
CA HIS A 4 18.40 9.74 5.33
C HIS A 4 19.53 9.57 4.32
N ASP A 5 20.76 9.85 4.70
CA ASP A 5 21.96 9.75 3.85
C ASP A 5 22.24 8.30 3.40
N THR A 6 21.80 7.32 4.17
CA THR A 6 21.97 5.89 3.90
C THR A 6 20.90 5.30 3.01
N LEU A 7 19.90 6.09 2.60
CA LEU A 7 18.76 5.64 1.81
C LEU A 7 18.71 6.39 0.47
N PRO A 8 19.48 5.95 -0.56
CA PRO A 8 19.51 6.62 -1.85
C PRO A 8 18.20 6.44 -2.60
N LYS A 9 17.71 7.51 -3.23
CA LYS A 9 16.59 7.46 -4.16
C LYS A 9 17.10 7.23 -5.58
N LEU A 10 16.54 6.25 -6.27
CA LEU A 10 16.89 5.99 -7.65
C LEU A 10 16.32 7.09 -8.58
N ASN A 11 17.16 7.57 -9.51
CA ASN A 11 16.77 8.63 -10.43
C ASN A 11 16.16 8.07 -11.71
N TYR A 12 14.88 7.72 -11.64
CA TYR A 12 14.12 7.19 -12.77
C TYR A 12 13.83 8.25 -13.83
N GLU A 13 13.72 9.52 -13.44
CA GLU A 13 13.34 10.61 -14.33
C GLU A 13 14.44 10.93 -15.35
N GLU A 14 15.70 10.93 -14.91
CA GLU A 14 16.83 11.26 -15.78
C GLU A 14 17.51 10.03 -16.38
N SER A 15 17.17 8.83 -15.94
CA SER A 15 17.76 7.59 -16.42
C SER A 15 16.78 6.73 -17.22
N GLN A 16 16.66 7.00 -18.51
CA GLN A 16 15.85 6.17 -19.40
C GLN A 16 16.27 4.69 -19.38
N LYS A 17 17.57 4.43 -19.20
CA LYS A 17 18.08 3.05 -19.08
C LYS A 17 17.55 2.35 -17.85
N LEU A 18 17.51 3.02 -16.69
CA LEU A 18 16.96 2.49 -15.45
C LEU A 18 15.44 2.30 -15.59
N TYR A 19 14.75 3.28 -16.13
CA TYR A 19 13.31 3.23 -16.39
C TYR A 19 12.95 1.98 -17.20
N GLU A 20 13.56 1.78 -18.36
CA GLU A 20 13.31 0.63 -19.21
C GLU A 20 13.74 -0.70 -18.59
N TYR A 21 14.78 -0.69 -17.77
CA TYR A 21 15.19 -1.87 -17.02
C TYR A 21 14.11 -2.33 -16.05
N ILE A 22 13.54 -1.40 -15.26
CA ILE A 22 12.48 -1.73 -14.30
C ILE A 22 11.20 -2.16 -15.01
N MET A 23 10.84 -1.51 -16.12
CA MET A 23 9.70 -1.95 -16.93
C MET A 23 9.85 -3.40 -17.39
N ARG A 24 11.05 -3.80 -17.86
CA ARG A 24 11.33 -5.20 -18.24
C ARG A 24 11.30 -6.16 -17.03
N ILE A 25 11.72 -5.72 -15.85
CA ILE A 25 11.60 -6.53 -14.63
C ILE A 25 10.12 -6.75 -14.29
N GLY A 26 9.29 -5.71 -14.41
CA GLY A 26 7.84 -5.81 -14.23
C GLY A 26 7.21 -6.90 -15.11
N GLU A 27 7.56 -6.91 -16.39
CA GLU A 27 7.09 -7.91 -17.36
C GLU A 27 7.63 -9.31 -17.08
N LYS A 28 8.93 -9.40 -16.77
CA LYS A 28 9.64 -10.68 -16.62
C LYS A 28 9.02 -11.58 -15.56
N TRP A 29 8.78 -11.07 -14.38
CA TRP A 29 8.39 -11.90 -13.25
C TRP A 29 6.94 -12.39 -13.31
N VAL A 30 6.07 -11.71 -14.02
CA VAL A 30 4.70 -12.16 -14.26
C VAL A 30 4.55 -13.05 -15.51
N SER A 31 5.66 -13.28 -16.23
CA SER A 31 5.73 -14.11 -17.44
C SER A 31 6.34 -15.48 -17.15
N PRO A 32 6.13 -16.48 -18.03
CA PRO A 32 6.86 -17.74 -17.96
C PRO A 32 8.39 -17.56 -17.98
N PRO A 33 9.16 -18.37 -17.25
CA PRO A 33 8.73 -19.50 -16.42
C PRO A 33 8.37 -19.14 -14.98
N PHE A 34 8.43 -17.86 -14.61
CA PHE A 34 8.25 -17.39 -13.22
C PHE A 34 6.78 -17.37 -12.82
N ASN A 35 5.92 -16.77 -13.65
CA ASN A 35 4.46 -16.71 -13.49
C ASN A 35 4.02 -16.22 -12.10
N ALA A 36 4.67 -15.17 -11.58
CA ALA A 36 4.18 -14.52 -10.37
C ALA A 36 2.77 -13.95 -10.62
N ASP A 37 1.91 -14.01 -9.60
CA ASP A 37 0.52 -13.54 -9.69
C ASP A 37 0.39 -12.01 -9.71
N GLY A 38 1.49 -11.29 -9.51
CA GLY A 38 1.50 -9.83 -9.56
C GLY A 38 2.67 -9.19 -8.83
N TRP A 39 2.48 -7.94 -8.47
CA TRP A 39 3.47 -7.09 -7.80
C TRP A 39 2.90 -6.45 -6.54
N ARG A 40 3.65 -6.49 -5.45
CA ARG A 40 3.55 -5.55 -4.33
C ARG A 40 4.62 -4.49 -4.51
N LEU A 41 4.20 -3.24 -4.59
CA LEU A 41 5.06 -2.10 -4.88
C LEU A 41 5.39 -1.36 -3.58
N ASP A 42 6.65 -1.36 -3.22
CA ASP A 42 7.16 -0.70 -2.02
C ASP A 42 7.16 0.81 -2.17
N VAL A 43 6.59 1.53 -1.21
CA VAL A 43 6.56 3.00 -1.15
C VAL A 43 6.18 3.66 -2.49
N ALA A 44 5.18 3.10 -3.15
CA ALA A 44 4.89 3.38 -4.56
C ALA A 44 4.56 4.85 -4.86
N ALA A 45 3.93 5.56 -3.93
CA ALA A 45 3.56 6.96 -4.11
C ALA A 45 4.76 7.91 -4.14
N ASP A 46 5.89 7.52 -3.56
CA ASP A 46 7.09 8.37 -3.47
C ASP A 46 8.11 8.15 -4.61
N LEU A 47 7.77 7.29 -5.58
CA LEU A 47 8.64 7.06 -6.73
C LEU A 47 8.71 8.32 -7.61
N GLY A 48 9.92 8.67 -8.06
CA GLY A 48 10.17 9.88 -8.86
C GLY A 48 10.30 11.14 -8.01
N TYR A 49 10.48 12.27 -8.64
CA TYR A 49 10.62 13.58 -7.97
C TYR A 49 9.38 14.45 -8.16
N THR A 50 8.55 14.13 -9.14
CA THR A 50 7.32 14.85 -9.46
C THR A 50 6.12 13.92 -9.46
N GLU A 51 4.96 14.45 -9.08
CA GLU A 51 3.70 13.72 -9.12
C GLU A 51 3.35 13.28 -10.55
N GLU A 52 3.57 14.16 -11.53
CA GLU A 52 3.34 13.85 -12.93
C GLU A 52 4.17 12.64 -13.38
N PHE A 53 5.46 12.61 -13.02
CA PHE A 53 6.31 11.47 -13.34
C PHE A 53 5.86 10.20 -12.65
N ASN A 54 5.49 10.28 -11.36
CA ASN A 54 4.98 9.14 -10.60
C ASN A 54 3.79 8.51 -11.31
N HIS A 55 2.77 9.29 -11.65
CA HIS A 55 1.58 8.81 -12.35
C HIS A 55 1.91 8.21 -13.73
N LYS A 56 2.77 8.87 -14.50
CA LYS A 56 3.26 8.36 -15.78
C LYS A 56 3.95 7.01 -15.63
N PHE A 57 4.84 6.89 -14.64
CA PHE A 57 5.58 5.65 -14.38
C PHE A 57 4.64 4.48 -14.08
N TRP A 58 3.68 4.66 -13.19
CA TRP A 58 2.75 3.60 -12.82
C TRP A 58 1.77 3.24 -13.93
N HIS A 59 1.38 4.21 -14.75
CA HIS A 59 0.61 3.94 -15.96
C HIS A 59 1.38 3.06 -16.94
N ASP A 60 2.64 3.41 -17.23
CA ASP A 60 3.48 2.63 -18.14
C ASP A 60 3.81 1.24 -17.56
N PHE A 61 4.08 1.15 -16.26
CA PHE A 61 4.31 -0.11 -15.56
C PHE A 61 3.08 -1.03 -15.68
N ARG A 62 1.88 -0.51 -15.38
CA ARG A 62 0.64 -1.28 -15.55
C ARG A 62 0.49 -1.78 -16.98
N LYS A 63 0.64 -0.92 -17.95
CA LYS A 63 0.49 -1.27 -19.37
C LYS A 63 1.40 -2.44 -19.76
N ARG A 64 2.65 -2.43 -19.28
CA ARG A 64 3.63 -3.49 -19.52
C ARG A 64 3.25 -4.79 -18.80
N VAL A 65 2.96 -4.72 -17.52
CA VAL A 65 2.60 -5.88 -16.70
C VAL A 65 1.33 -6.54 -17.23
N LYS A 66 0.26 -5.78 -17.47
CA LYS A 66 -1.01 -6.32 -17.97
C LYS A 66 -0.92 -6.85 -19.41
N LYS A 67 0.00 -6.34 -20.23
CA LYS A 67 0.30 -6.92 -21.54
C LYS A 67 0.99 -8.28 -21.42
N ALA A 68 1.88 -8.44 -20.44
CA ALA A 68 2.60 -9.70 -20.20
C ALA A 68 1.71 -10.75 -19.51
N ASN A 69 0.91 -10.33 -18.55
CA ASN A 69 -0.08 -11.16 -17.85
C ASN A 69 -1.29 -10.31 -17.46
N PRO A 70 -2.42 -10.40 -18.16
CA PRO A 70 -3.63 -9.63 -17.87
C PRO A 70 -4.20 -9.84 -16.46
N GLU A 71 -3.98 -11.03 -15.89
CA GLU A 71 -4.48 -11.41 -14.56
C GLU A 71 -3.57 -10.96 -13.42
N ALA A 72 -2.34 -10.51 -13.73
CA ALA A 72 -1.39 -10.08 -12.69
C ALA A 72 -1.93 -8.88 -11.91
N ILE A 73 -1.98 -8.99 -10.58
CA ILE A 73 -2.39 -7.90 -9.70
C ILE A 73 -1.26 -6.90 -9.50
N ILE A 74 -1.60 -5.61 -9.43
CA ILE A 74 -0.69 -4.52 -9.07
C ILE A 74 -1.20 -3.90 -7.78
N LEU A 75 -0.54 -4.26 -6.68
CA LEU A 75 -0.88 -3.86 -5.32
C LEU A 75 0.19 -2.93 -4.77
N ALA A 76 -0.18 -1.73 -4.34
CA ALA A 76 0.77 -0.77 -3.82
C ALA A 76 0.75 -0.70 -2.29
N GLU A 77 1.93 -0.52 -1.69
CA GLU A 77 2.02 0.00 -0.34
C GLU A 77 1.83 1.52 -0.40
N HIS A 78 0.78 1.97 0.27
CA HIS A 78 0.47 3.39 0.40
C HIS A 78 -0.38 3.63 1.64
N TYR A 79 -0.05 4.67 2.38
CA TYR A 79 -0.82 5.16 3.52
C TYR A 79 -1.63 6.39 3.08
N GLY A 80 -2.89 6.45 3.47
CA GLY A 80 -3.77 7.57 3.13
C GLY A 80 -4.55 7.39 1.83
N ASP A 81 -4.93 8.48 1.20
CA ASP A 81 -5.83 8.48 0.05
C ASP A 81 -5.15 8.05 -1.25
N ALA A 82 -5.43 6.84 -1.70
CA ALA A 82 -4.91 6.27 -2.93
C ALA A 82 -5.76 6.57 -4.17
N LYS A 83 -6.83 7.37 -4.05
CA LYS A 83 -7.83 7.57 -5.10
C LYS A 83 -7.22 7.93 -6.47
N ALA A 84 -6.19 8.79 -6.48
CA ALA A 84 -5.56 9.24 -7.72
C ALA A 84 -4.91 8.09 -8.54
N TRP A 85 -4.45 7.04 -7.87
CA TRP A 85 -3.83 5.87 -8.52
C TRP A 85 -4.80 4.73 -8.81
N LEU A 86 -6.00 4.74 -8.20
CA LEU A 86 -7.01 3.69 -8.32
C LEU A 86 -8.08 3.96 -9.38
N LEU A 87 -7.78 4.80 -10.37
CA LEU A 87 -8.72 5.14 -11.46
C LEU A 87 -8.80 4.06 -12.57
N GLY A 88 -8.09 2.92 -12.38
CA GLY A 88 -8.10 1.80 -13.34
C GLY A 88 -6.90 1.79 -14.29
N GLU A 89 -6.03 2.80 -14.24
CA GLU A 89 -4.92 2.97 -15.17
C GLU A 89 -3.53 2.76 -14.55
N GLN A 90 -3.45 2.62 -13.22
CA GLN A 90 -2.20 2.51 -12.48
C GLN A 90 -2.20 1.28 -11.57
N TRP A 91 -2.57 1.42 -10.29
CA TRP A 91 -2.67 0.29 -9.37
C TRP A 91 -4.06 -0.36 -9.45
N ASP A 92 -4.11 -1.67 -9.21
CA ASP A 92 -5.40 -2.35 -9.03
C ASP A 92 -5.96 -2.07 -7.63
N THR A 93 -5.07 -2.06 -6.62
CA THR A 93 -5.44 -1.88 -5.22
C THR A 93 -4.25 -1.49 -4.36
N VAL A 94 -4.48 -1.39 -3.06
CA VAL A 94 -3.46 -1.10 -2.04
C VAL A 94 -3.51 -2.09 -0.88
N MET A 95 -2.45 -2.12 -0.06
CA MET A 95 -2.51 -2.66 1.29
C MET A 95 -3.52 -1.82 2.08
N ASN A 96 -4.57 -2.48 2.59
CA ASN A 96 -5.73 -1.79 3.15
C ASN A 96 -5.49 -1.35 4.60
N TYR A 97 -4.62 -0.37 4.76
CA TYR A 97 -4.29 0.18 6.07
C TYR A 97 -5.48 0.95 6.68
N ASP A 98 -5.99 1.93 5.94
CA ASP A 98 -6.95 2.89 6.49
C ASP A 98 -8.37 2.34 6.61
N ALA A 99 -8.82 1.50 5.66
CA ALA A 99 -10.15 0.91 5.69
C ALA A 99 -10.23 -0.46 6.39
N PHE A 100 -9.11 -1.00 6.90
CA PHE A 100 -9.12 -2.29 7.58
C PHE A 100 -8.17 -2.34 8.79
N MET A 101 -6.85 -2.32 8.56
CA MET A 101 -5.87 -2.59 9.62
C MET A 101 -5.94 -1.58 10.76
N GLU A 102 -6.02 -0.31 10.43
CA GLU A 102 -6.07 0.78 11.42
C GLU A 102 -7.34 0.73 12.28
N PRO A 103 -8.56 0.73 11.69
CA PRO A 103 -9.80 0.65 12.47
C PRO A 103 -9.87 -0.58 13.38
N ILE A 104 -9.49 -1.74 12.89
CA ILE A 104 -9.46 -2.97 13.70
C ILE A 104 -8.46 -2.86 14.84
N THR A 105 -7.28 -2.27 14.57
CA THR A 105 -6.24 -2.11 15.59
C THR A 105 -6.74 -1.30 16.77
N TRP A 106 -7.21 -0.07 16.59
CA TRP A 106 -7.64 0.74 17.72
C TRP A 106 -8.98 0.29 18.30
N PHE A 107 -9.86 -0.29 17.50
CA PHE A 107 -11.12 -0.86 18.04
C PHE A 107 -10.88 -1.97 19.04
N LEU A 108 -9.92 -2.87 18.75
CA LEU A 108 -9.64 -4.03 19.61
C LEU A 108 -8.60 -3.75 20.70
N THR A 109 -7.69 -2.84 20.48
CA THR A 109 -6.55 -2.59 21.39
C THR A 109 -6.57 -1.22 22.04
N GLY A 110 -7.31 -0.26 21.51
CA GLY A 110 -7.26 1.15 21.88
C GLY A 110 -5.96 1.86 21.45
N VAL A 111 -5.08 1.17 20.72
CA VAL A 111 -3.79 1.77 20.29
C VAL A 111 -3.91 2.29 18.87
N GLU A 112 -3.57 3.56 18.71
CA GLU A 112 -3.46 4.16 17.39
C GLU A 112 -2.16 3.69 16.72
N LYS A 113 -2.25 3.31 15.46
CA LYS A 113 -1.17 2.63 14.74
C LYS A 113 0.08 3.51 14.54
N TYR A 114 -0.11 4.79 14.22
CA TYR A 114 0.98 5.67 13.84
C TYR A 114 1.72 6.28 15.03
N SER A 115 0.98 6.64 16.08
CA SER A 115 1.54 7.29 17.27
C SER A 115 1.81 6.36 18.43
N ASP A 116 1.25 5.13 18.38
CA ASP A 116 1.17 4.19 19.51
C ASP A 116 0.44 4.79 20.75
N GLU A 117 -0.28 5.89 20.59
CA GLU A 117 -1.06 6.49 21.65
C GLU A 117 -2.28 5.65 22.00
N PHE A 118 -2.58 5.61 23.30
CA PHE A 118 -3.80 4.95 23.75
C PHE A 118 -5.01 5.88 23.57
N ARG A 119 -5.96 5.43 22.77
CA ARG A 119 -7.21 6.11 22.43
C ARG A 119 -8.38 5.34 23.06
N GLY A 120 -8.59 5.55 24.36
CA GLY A 120 -9.70 4.93 25.10
C GLY A 120 -11.09 5.28 24.55
N ASP A 121 -11.22 6.39 23.86
CA ASP A 121 -12.44 6.81 23.15
C ASP A 121 -12.76 5.96 21.92
N LEU A 122 -11.78 5.28 21.35
CA LEU A 122 -11.92 4.40 20.18
C LEU A 122 -12.03 2.92 20.56
N LEU A 123 -11.50 2.53 21.73
CA LEU A 123 -11.51 1.15 22.18
C LEU A 123 -12.94 0.62 22.32
N GLY A 124 -13.29 -0.38 21.51
CA GLY A 124 -14.62 -1.01 21.55
C GLY A 124 -15.76 -0.08 21.13
N ASN A 125 -15.48 1.06 20.49
CA ASN A 125 -16.49 2.01 20.05
C ASN A 125 -17.01 1.62 18.65
N PRO A 126 -18.22 1.04 18.53
CA PRO A 126 -18.74 0.53 17.25
C PRO A 126 -19.12 1.66 16.29
N ASP A 127 -19.53 2.81 16.79
CA ASP A 127 -19.91 3.94 15.93
C ASP A 127 -18.69 4.58 15.29
N ALA A 128 -17.63 4.79 16.05
CA ALA A 128 -16.34 5.24 15.52
C ALA A 128 -15.77 4.24 14.49
N PHE A 129 -15.83 2.95 14.81
CA PHE A 129 -15.36 1.88 13.92
C PHE A 129 -16.13 1.86 12.59
N ALA A 130 -17.46 1.82 12.65
CA ALA A 130 -18.31 1.85 11.46
C ALA A 130 -18.16 3.15 10.66
N GLY A 131 -17.97 4.27 11.35
CA GLY A 131 -17.71 5.58 10.73
C GLY A 131 -16.40 5.59 9.94
N ALA A 132 -15.31 5.09 10.53
CA ALA A 132 -14.01 4.99 9.89
C ALA A 132 -14.05 4.07 8.66
N LEU A 133 -14.64 2.88 8.79
CA LEU A 133 -14.80 1.96 7.66
C LEU A 133 -15.55 2.63 6.50
N ARG A 134 -16.73 3.21 6.75
CA ARG A 134 -17.51 3.90 5.70
C ARG A 134 -16.73 5.03 5.06
N HIS A 135 -16.02 5.83 5.85
CA HIS A 135 -15.22 6.95 5.34
C HIS A 135 -14.11 6.47 4.41
N HIS A 136 -13.29 5.52 4.85
CA HIS A 136 -12.16 5.07 4.07
C HIS A 136 -12.55 4.19 2.88
N MET A 137 -13.53 3.30 3.04
CA MET A 137 -14.04 2.48 1.93
C MET A 137 -14.66 3.33 0.81
N SER A 138 -15.29 4.46 1.13
CA SER A 138 -15.87 5.36 0.13
C SER A 138 -14.84 6.03 -0.80
N ARG A 139 -13.55 5.95 -0.46
CA ARG A 139 -12.45 6.47 -1.28
C ARG A 139 -11.92 5.48 -2.32
N PHE A 140 -12.35 4.23 -2.24
CA PHE A 140 -12.04 3.22 -3.24
C PHE A 140 -13.12 3.18 -4.32
N ASN A 141 -12.74 2.83 -5.55
CA ASN A 141 -13.70 2.27 -6.47
C ASN A 141 -14.02 0.81 -6.07
N GLN A 142 -15.15 0.29 -6.53
CA GLN A 142 -15.63 -1.04 -6.13
C GLN A 142 -14.59 -2.15 -6.43
N ASN A 143 -14.02 -2.15 -7.63
CA ASN A 143 -13.08 -3.19 -8.04
C ASN A 143 -11.81 -3.18 -7.18
N SER A 144 -11.28 -2.00 -6.86
CA SER A 144 -10.10 -1.87 -6.01
C SER A 144 -10.37 -2.30 -4.58
N LEU A 145 -11.58 -2.05 -4.06
CA LEU A 145 -11.97 -2.45 -2.71
C LEU A 145 -12.12 -3.95 -2.58
N GLU A 146 -12.70 -4.62 -3.60
CA GLU A 146 -12.91 -6.08 -3.59
C GLU A 146 -11.60 -6.88 -3.57
N VAL A 147 -10.53 -6.32 -4.12
CA VAL A 147 -9.20 -6.96 -4.14
C VAL A 147 -8.20 -6.31 -3.18
N ALA A 148 -8.66 -5.42 -2.29
CA ALA A 148 -7.80 -4.78 -1.31
C ALA A 148 -7.17 -5.79 -0.36
N MET A 149 -5.87 -5.61 -0.08
CA MET A 149 -5.14 -6.51 0.82
C MET A 149 -5.48 -6.19 2.28
N ASN A 150 -6.42 -6.93 2.84
CA ASN A 150 -6.76 -6.85 4.25
C ASN A 150 -5.78 -7.64 5.10
N GLU A 151 -5.10 -6.97 6.01
CA GLU A 151 -4.12 -7.58 6.91
C GLU A 151 -4.23 -7.02 8.32
N LEU A 152 -3.85 -7.82 9.31
CA LEU A 152 -3.86 -7.40 10.71
C LEU A 152 -2.50 -6.89 11.19
N SER A 153 -1.43 -7.31 10.53
CA SER A 153 -0.06 -6.85 10.76
C SER A 153 0.85 -7.29 9.63
N ASN A 154 1.99 -6.64 9.49
CA ASN A 154 3.06 -7.02 8.55
C ASN A 154 4.44 -6.83 9.20
N HIS A 155 5.50 -6.83 8.39
CA HIS A 155 6.88 -6.70 8.87
C HIS A 155 7.22 -5.30 9.43
N ASP A 156 6.42 -4.26 9.10
CA ASP A 156 6.60 -2.88 9.58
C ASP A 156 5.86 -2.61 10.90
N HIS A 157 5.06 -3.55 11.36
CA HIS A 157 4.21 -3.39 12.53
C HIS A 157 4.41 -4.53 13.53
N SER A 158 4.18 -4.24 14.81
CA SER A 158 4.12 -5.28 15.83
C SER A 158 3.04 -6.31 15.52
N ARG A 159 3.32 -7.57 15.86
CA ARG A 159 2.37 -8.66 15.61
C ARG A 159 1.02 -8.37 16.28
N PHE A 160 -0.06 -8.71 15.59
CA PHE A 160 -1.41 -8.48 16.08
C PHE A 160 -1.66 -9.06 17.47
N LEU A 161 -1.23 -10.30 17.73
CA LEU A 161 -1.36 -10.92 19.06
C LEU A 161 -0.55 -10.20 20.15
N THR A 162 0.57 -9.58 19.80
CA THR A 162 1.33 -8.74 20.75
C THR A 162 0.54 -7.52 21.16
N ARG A 163 -0.11 -6.86 20.20
CA ARG A 163 -0.94 -5.68 20.45
C ARG A 163 -2.19 -5.99 21.27
N THR A 164 -2.84 -7.13 21.01
CA THR A 164 -4.06 -7.54 21.72
C THR A 164 -3.79 -8.03 23.13
N ASN A 165 -2.56 -8.41 23.47
CA ASN A 165 -2.20 -8.89 24.82
C ASN A 165 -2.00 -7.78 25.85
N LYS A 166 -2.44 -6.56 25.61
CA LYS A 166 -2.30 -5.39 26.51
C LYS A 166 -0.85 -5.04 26.92
N LYS A 167 0.13 -5.70 26.36
CA LYS A 167 1.53 -5.31 26.47
C LYS A 167 1.78 -4.26 25.39
N VAL A 168 1.43 -3.04 25.72
CA VAL A 168 1.58 -1.89 24.87
C VAL A 168 3.05 -1.70 24.54
N GLY A 169 3.37 -1.55 23.32
CA GLY A 169 4.67 -1.17 22.82
C GLY A 169 4.97 -1.82 21.46
N ARG A 170 5.52 -1.05 20.55
CA ARG A 170 6.23 -1.61 19.42
C ARG A 170 7.38 -2.45 19.96
N LEU A 171 7.39 -3.72 19.64
CA LEU A 171 8.60 -4.49 19.73
C LEU A 171 9.42 -4.15 18.49
N HIS A 172 10.37 -3.26 18.66
CA HIS A 172 11.40 -3.00 17.66
C HIS A 172 12.37 -4.17 17.62
#